data_f4ff0c41cc5136f764c6e3948fcd8094
#
_entry.id   f4ff0c41cc5136f764c6e3948fcd8094
#
_cell.length_a   1.000
_cell.length_b   1.000
_cell.length_c   1.000
_cell.angle_alpha   90.00
_cell.angle_beta   90.00
_cell.angle_gamma   90.00
#
_symmetry.space_group_name_H-M   'P 1'
#
loop_
_entity.id
_entity.type
_entity.pdbx_description
1 polymer ?
#
loop_
_entity_poly.entity_id
_entity_poly.type
_entity_poly.pdbx_seq_one_letter_code
_entity_poly.pdbx_strand_id
1 'polypeptide(L)'
;MIIDITRPHVGRIYDYVLGGTQNYEADRRAAETILETVPAYPRWARLNRSFLSHVGARWATEGFTHVLDLGSGLPTQGHFNEKLPGAKILFADFDPLTVAQGQQLLAYSPDMAYANVDIRNPEALFEQAEAFFGPDRRIAVGLIGIAYFLSDDEIRRLMQRLHAFCAPGSVMALSFHHVADGPDAQLVRDTLFASAKLARVNYFLRTPEHMAEVLAPWRTVITQPLQHWVGEVSSPIVQPENPIHRMTFLGAFAER
;
A
#
# COMPACT_ATOMS: atom_id res chain seq x y z
N MET A 1 -21.40 -11.32 9.56
CA MET A 1 -20.10 -11.35 10.28
C MET A 1 -20.10 -10.19 11.27
N ILE A 2 -19.80 -10.44 12.57
CA ILE A 2 -19.68 -9.35 13.56
C ILE A 2 -18.28 -8.77 13.41
N ILE A 3 -18.19 -7.52 13.00
CA ILE A 3 -16.92 -6.78 12.86
C ILE A 3 -16.49 -6.33 14.25
N ASP A 4 -15.29 -6.69 14.67
CA ASP A 4 -14.73 -6.28 15.95
C ASP A 4 -14.17 -4.86 15.87
N ILE A 5 -14.99 -3.88 16.22
CA ILE A 5 -14.60 -2.46 16.28
C ILE A 5 -13.89 -2.09 17.59
N THR A 6 -13.76 -3.04 18.53
CA THR A 6 -13.09 -2.82 19.82
C THR A 6 -11.57 -2.99 19.73
N ARG A 7 -11.08 -3.52 18.60
CA ARG A 7 -9.65 -3.74 18.35
C ARG A 7 -9.15 -2.81 17.25
N PRO A 8 -7.95 -2.24 17.42
CA PRO A 8 -7.37 -1.39 16.39
C PRO A 8 -7.06 -2.17 15.12
N HIS A 9 -7.25 -1.54 13.98
CA HIS A 9 -6.95 -2.07 12.66
C HIS A 9 -6.06 -1.09 11.87
N VAL A 10 -5.01 -1.58 11.23
CA VAL A 10 -4.01 -0.72 10.56
C VAL A 10 -4.60 0.19 9.50
N GLY A 11 -5.54 -0.30 8.69
CA GLY A 11 -6.21 0.52 7.67
C GLY A 11 -7.05 1.66 8.26
N ARG A 12 -7.73 1.42 9.39
CA ARG A 12 -8.51 2.45 10.08
C ARG A 12 -7.64 3.43 10.86
N ILE A 13 -6.48 2.98 11.40
CA ILE A 13 -5.44 3.88 11.95
C ILE A 13 -4.93 4.80 10.84
N TYR A 14 -4.65 4.25 9.66
CA TYR A 14 -4.19 5.03 8.50
C TYR A 14 -5.24 6.05 8.05
N ASP A 15 -6.52 5.68 8.02
CA ASP A 15 -7.63 6.59 7.73
C ASP A 15 -7.67 7.77 8.73
N TYR A 16 -7.57 7.49 10.03
CA TYR A 16 -7.52 8.53 11.07
C TYR A 16 -6.34 9.48 10.88
N VAL A 17 -5.15 8.94 10.63
CA VAL A 17 -3.91 9.71 10.42
C VAL A 17 -4.00 10.64 9.21
N LEU A 18 -4.78 10.25 8.20
CA LEU A 18 -5.08 11.08 7.02
C LEU A 18 -6.21 12.11 7.25
N GLY A 19 -6.85 12.10 8.43
CA GLY A 19 -7.99 12.96 8.75
C GLY A 19 -9.34 12.41 8.25
N GLY A 20 -9.40 11.12 7.92
CA GLY A 20 -10.63 10.43 7.53
C GLY A 20 -11.57 10.16 8.71
N THR A 21 -12.75 9.65 8.42
CA THR A 21 -13.84 9.42 9.39
C THR A 21 -14.25 7.94 9.49
N GLN A 22 -13.58 7.05 8.76
CA GLN A 22 -13.88 5.62 8.73
C GLN A 22 -13.05 4.84 9.78
N ASN A 23 -13.05 5.34 11.02
CA ASN A 23 -12.28 4.81 12.14
C ASN A 23 -13.09 4.84 13.43
N TYR A 24 -12.76 3.96 14.36
CA TYR A 24 -13.43 3.81 15.65
C TYR A 24 -12.51 4.24 16.80
N GLU A 25 -13.05 4.30 18.01
CA GLU A 25 -12.31 4.76 19.19
C GLU A 25 -11.02 3.97 19.45
N ALA A 26 -11.06 2.64 19.26
CA ALA A 26 -9.88 1.80 19.43
C ALA A 26 -8.76 2.15 18.42
N ASP A 27 -9.12 2.51 17.18
CA ASP A 27 -8.19 2.91 16.13
C ASP A 27 -7.56 4.27 16.46
N ARG A 28 -8.37 5.25 16.90
CA ARG A 28 -7.91 6.58 17.29
C ARG A 28 -6.94 6.54 18.47
N ARG A 29 -7.25 5.80 19.51
CA ARG A 29 -6.37 5.63 20.67
C ARG A 29 -5.02 5.01 20.27
N ALA A 30 -5.05 3.97 19.42
CA ALA A 30 -3.81 3.36 18.92
C ALA A 30 -3.03 4.35 18.04
N ALA A 31 -3.69 5.10 17.18
CA ALA A 31 -3.07 6.13 16.34
C ALA A 31 -2.39 7.22 17.20
N GLU A 32 -3.09 7.75 18.21
CA GLU A 32 -2.55 8.77 19.11
C GLU A 32 -1.29 8.28 19.84
N THR A 33 -1.31 7.05 20.37
CA THR A 33 -0.12 6.45 21.00
C THR A 33 1.04 6.28 19.99
N ILE A 34 0.74 5.90 18.76
CA ILE A 34 1.77 5.80 17.69
C ILE A 34 2.33 7.19 17.37
N LEU A 35 1.50 8.22 17.29
CA LEU A 35 1.91 9.58 16.96
C LEU A 35 2.84 10.21 18.01
N GLU A 36 2.73 9.81 19.29
CA GLU A 36 3.66 10.22 20.34
C GLU A 36 5.10 9.76 20.06
N THR A 37 5.27 8.58 19.47
CA THR A 37 6.59 7.97 19.19
C THR A 37 7.02 8.12 17.73
N VAL A 38 6.07 8.25 16.82
CA VAL A 38 6.28 8.39 15.36
C VAL A 38 5.57 9.66 14.84
N PRO A 39 6.01 10.86 15.22
CA PRO A 39 5.35 12.12 14.82
C PRO A 39 5.43 12.36 13.30
N ALA A 40 6.29 11.65 12.59
CA ALA A 40 6.41 11.71 11.14
C ALA A 40 5.29 10.95 10.38
N TYR A 41 4.50 10.11 11.06
CA TYR A 41 3.52 9.23 10.41
C TYR A 41 2.51 9.98 9.52
N PRO A 42 1.91 11.12 9.91
CA PRO A 42 0.99 11.84 9.03
C PRO A 42 1.64 12.33 7.74
N ARG A 43 2.91 12.75 7.80
CA ARG A 43 3.68 13.14 6.61
C ARG A 43 3.92 11.94 5.69
N TRP A 44 4.32 10.80 6.24
CA TRP A 44 4.53 9.57 5.47
C TRP A 44 3.24 9.07 4.81
N ALA A 45 2.12 9.11 5.54
CA ALA A 45 0.82 8.73 5.00
C ALA A 45 0.42 9.61 3.80
N ARG A 46 0.63 10.94 3.89
CA ARG A 46 0.37 11.87 2.78
C ARG A 46 1.31 11.64 1.59
N LEU A 47 2.61 11.42 1.84
CA LEU A 47 3.57 11.08 0.78
C LEU A 47 3.14 9.81 0.04
N ASN A 48 2.74 8.78 0.78
CA ASN A 48 2.29 7.52 0.19
C ASN A 48 1.01 7.69 -0.64
N ARG A 49 0.06 8.49 -0.16
CA ARG A 49 -1.18 8.81 -0.90
C ARG A 49 -0.87 9.63 -2.17
N SER A 50 0.03 10.59 -2.08
CA SER A 50 0.49 11.36 -3.24
C SER A 50 1.21 10.49 -4.25
N PHE A 51 2.02 9.52 -3.80
CA PHE A 51 2.67 8.54 -4.67
C PHE A 51 1.65 7.66 -5.39
N LEU A 52 0.64 7.15 -4.71
CA LEU A 52 -0.46 6.39 -5.32
C LEU A 52 -1.12 7.20 -6.44
N SER A 53 -1.43 8.46 -6.17
CA SER A 53 -2.01 9.39 -7.17
C SER A 53 -1.08 9.64 -8.37
N HIS A 54 0.24 9.79 -8.12
CA HIS A 54 1.25 9.91 -9.17
C HIS A 54 1.33 8.64 -10.03
N VAL A 55 1.35 7.47 -9.41
CA VAL A 55 1.35 6.17 -10.10
C VAL A 55 0.11 6.03 -10.99
N GLY A 56 -1.07 6.36 -10.49
CA GLY A 56 -2.30 6.33 -11.26
C GLY A 56 -2.27 7.24 -12.49
N ALA A 57 -1.81 8.49 -12.33
CA ALA A 57 -1.66 9.43 -13.43
C ALA A 57 -0.64 8.93 -14.49
N ARG A 58 0.47 8.34 -14.05
CA ARG A 58 1.46 7.72 -14.92
C ARG A 58 0.86 6.57 -15.73
N TRP A 59 0.18 5.62 -15.09
CA TRP A 59 -0.45 4.48 -15.76
C TRP A 59 -1.55 4.90 -16.75
N ALA A 60 -2.30 5.97 -16.44
CA ALA A 60 -3.25 6.55 -17.38
C ALA A 60 -2.55 7.06 -18.64
N THR A 61 -1.40 7.75 -18.51
CA THR A 61 -0.59 8.24 -19.64
C THR A 61 0.02 7.08 -20.43
N GLU A 62 0.40 5.99 -19.77
CA GLU A 62 0.95 4.77 -20.39
C GLU A 62 -0.13 3.86 -21.02
N GLY A 63 -1.41 4.26 -20.94
CA GLY A 63 -2.54 3.57 -21.56
C GLY A 63 -2.91 2.25 -20.88
N PHE A 64 -2.73 2.14 -19.55
CA PHE A 64 -3.24 0.99 -18.81
C PHE A 64 -4.75 1.07 -18.63
N THR A 65 -5.42 0.00 -19.01
CA THR A 65 -6.88 -0.16 -18.89
C THR A 65 -7.30 -1.19 -17.84
N HIS A 66 -6.34 -1.91 -17.26
CA HIS A 66 -6.57 -2.93 -16.22
C HIS A 66 -5.63 -2.66 -15.05
N VAL A 67 -6.20 -2.50 -13.86
CA VAL A 67 -5.46 -2.23 -12.62
C VAL A 67 -5.87 -3.22 -11.55
N LEU A 68 -4.88 -3.85 -10.92
CA LEU A 68 -5.05 -4.69 -9.73
C LEU A 68 -4.41 -3.99 -8.55
N ASP A 69 -5.20 -3.57 -7.57
CA ASP A 69 -4.75 -2.83 -6.40
C ASP A 69 -4.81 -3.69 -5.14
N LEU A 70 -3.66 -4.01 -4.58
CA LEU A 70 -3.47 -4.98 -3.51
C LEU A 70 -3.33 -4.31 -2.16
N GLY A 71 -4.22 -4.66 -1.22
CA GLY A 71 -4.33 -4.01 0.08
C GLY A 71 -4.76 -2.56 -0.07
N SER A 72 -5.75 -2.35 -0.91
CA SER A 72 -6.14 -1.02 -1.40
C SER A 72 -6.69 -0.09 -0.32
N GLY A 73 -7.18 -0.61 0.80
CA GLY A 73 -7.92 0.21 1.76
C GLY A 73 -9.19 0.81 1.12
N LEU A 74 -9.68 1.94 1.62
CA LEU A 74 -10.86 2.58 1.04
C LEU A 74 -10.50 3.39 -0.21
N PRO A 75 -11.24 3.26 -1.32
CA PRO A 75 -11.03 4.00 -2.56
C PRO A 75 -11.56 5.44 -2.43
N THR A 76 -10.94 6.21 -1.53
CA THR A 76 -11.21 7.62 -1.26
C THR A 76 -10.38 8.54 -2.16
N GLN A 77 -10.36 9.84 -1.88
CA GLN A 77 -9.71 10.87 -2.72
C GLN A 77 -8.28 10.51 -3.16
N GLY A 78 -7.97 10.79 -4.42
CA GLY A 78 -6.65 10.61 -5.01
C GLY A 78 -6.29 9.16 -5.37
N HIS A 79 -7.26 8.26 -5.33
CA HIS A 79 -7.09 6.84 -5.61
C HIS A 79 -7.12 6.53 -7.12
N PHE A 80 -6.81 5.29 -7.52
CA PHE A 80 -6.74 4.86 -8.92
C PHE A 80 -8.04 5.11 -9.71
N ASN A 81 -9.21 4.94 -9.09
CA ASN A 81 -10.51 5.22 -9.72
C ASN A 81 -10.67 6.67 -10.21
N GLU A 82 -10.05 7.62 -9.51
CA GLU A 82 -10.05 9.04 -9.95
C GLU A 82 -9.01 9.34 -11.03
N LYS A 83 -7.92 8.54 -11.08
CA LYS A 83 -6.76 8.80 -11.96
C LYS A 83 -6.83 8.06 -13.29
N LEU A 84 -7.57 6.95 -13.35
CA LEU A 84 -7.73 6.12 -14.54
C LEU A 84 -9.22 5.99 -14.92
N PRO A 85 -9.85 7.07 -15.38
CA PRO A 85 -11.24 6.99 -15.80
C PRO A 85 -11.41 5.99 -16.97
N GLY A 86 -12.37 5.07 -16.83
CA GLY A 86 -12.64 4.03 -17.82
C GLY A 86 -11.74 2.79 -17.74
N ALA A 87 -10.79 2.75 -16.81
CA ALA A 87 -10.05 1.51 -16.54
C ALA A 87 -10.88 0.54 -15.71
N LYS A 88 -10.70 -0.77 -15.96
CA LYS A 88 -11.17 -1.83 -15.06
C LYS A 88 -10.24 -1.93 -13.87
N ILE A 89 -10.77 -1.72 -12.67
CA ILE A 89 -9.97 -1.73 -11.44
C ILE A 89 -10.53 -2.80 -10.48
N LEU A 90 -9.71 -3.78 -10.15
CA LEU A 90 -9.98 -4.73 -9.08
C LEU A 90 -9.21 -4.28 -7.83
N PHE A 91 -9.95 -3.79 -6.85
CA PHE A 91 -9.45 -3.52 -5.52
C PHE A 91 -9.47 -4.80 -4.68
N ALA A 92 -8.46 -5.03 -3.87
CA ALA A 92 -8.39 -6.19 -2.99
C ALA A 92 -7.93 -5.79 -1.59
N ASP A 93 -8.67 -6.23 -0.57
CA ASP A 93 -8.29 -6.06 0.83
C ASP A 93 -8.77 -7.27 1.65
N PHE A 94 -8.10 -7.55 2.76
CA PHE A 94 -8.47 -8.66 3.64
C PHE A 94 -9.48 -8.25 4.71
N ASP A 95 -9.59 -6.94 5.03
CA ASP A 95 -10.54 -6.45 6.03
C ASP A 95 -11.96 -6.42 5.45
N PRO A 96 -12.88 -7.27 5.95
CA PRO A 96 -14.25 -7.35 5.40
C PRO A 96 -15.05 -6.05 5.58
N LEU A 97 -14.71 -5.21 6.56
CA LEU A 97 -15.36 -3.90 6.72
C LEU A 97 -14.93 -2.95 5.62
N THR A 98 -13.63 -2.86 5.37
CA THR A 98 -13.06 -2.06 4.28
C THR A 98 -13.65 -2.49 2.94
N VAL A 99 -13.74 -3.81 2.70
CA VAL A 99 -14.34 -4.36 1.47
C VAL A 99 -15.81 -3.98 1.33
N ALA A 100 -16.61 -4.15 2.39
CA ALA A 100 -18.03 -3.81 2.36
C ALA A 100 -18.27 -2.32 2.09
N GLN A 101 -17.47 -1.44 2.72
CA GLN A 101 -17.52 0.00 2.48
C GLN A 101 -17.06 0.35 1.06
N GLY A 102 -15.97 -0.27 0.59
CA GLY A 102 -15.47 -0.10 -0.77
C GLY A 102 -16.50 -0.52 -1.81
N GLN A 103 -17.16 -1.66 -1.63
CA GLN A 103 -18.24 -2.13 -2.50
C GLN A 103 -19.42 -1.14 -2.53
N GLN A 104 -19.78 -0.52 -1.42
CA GLN A 104 -20.82 0.51 -1.39
C GLN A 104 -20.41 1.77 -2.16
N LEU A 105 -19.17 2.21 -2.03
CA LEU A 105 -18.64 3.37 -2.75
C LEU A 105 -18.58 3.13 -4.27
N LEU A 106 -18.35 1.89 -4.70
CA LEU A 106 -18.19 1.49 -6.09
C LEU A 106 -19.47 0.91 -6.71
N ALA A 107 -20.59 0.83 -5.97
CA ALA A 107 -21.79 0.08 -6.33
C ALA A 107 -22.42 0.41 -7.71
N TYR A 108 -22.06 1.55 -8.29
CA TYR A 108 -22.59 2.02 -9.58
C TYR A 108 -21.58 1.96 -10.73
N SER A 109 -20.42 1.36 -10.52
CA SER A 109 -19.38 1.27 -11.56
C SER A 109 -19.22 -0.19 -12.03
N PRO A 110 -19.57 -0.52 -13.27
CA PRO A 110 -19.37 -1.88 -13.81
C PRO A 110 -17.88 -2.21 -14.05
N ASP A 111 -17.04 -1.19 -14.12
CA ASP A 111 -15.60 -1.32 -14.37
C ASP A 111 -14.78 -1.37 -13.08
N MET A 112 -15.43 -1.47 -11.93
CA MET A 112 -14.76 -1.54 -10.64
C MET A 112 -15.34 -2.66 -9.78
N ALA A 113 -14.47 -3.44 -9.16
CA ALA A 113 -14.85 -4.49 -8.23
C ALA A 113 -13.96 -4.45 -6.98
N TYR A 114 -14.49 -4.97 -5.89
CA TYR A 114 -13.76 -5.07 -4.64
C TYR A 114 -13.76 -6.50 -4.12
N ALA A 115 -12.57 -7.13 -4.06
CA ALA A 115 -12.36 -8.49 -3.61
C ALA A 115 -12.01 -8.55 -2.12
N ASN A 116 -12.66 -9.40 -1.35
CA ASN A 116 -12.25 -9.72 0.01
C ASN A 116 -11.23 -10.86 -0.03
N VAL A 117 -9.96 -10.52 -0.04
CA VAL A 117 -8.86 -11.47 -0.22
C VAL A 117 -7.65 -11.10 0.64
N ASP A 118 -7.09 -12.10 1.30
CA ASP A 118 -5.78 -11.99 1.93
C ASP A 118 -4.68 -12.31 0.90
N ILE A 119 -3.92 -11.31 0.50
CA ILE A 119 -2.86 -11.44 -0.50
C ILE A 119 -1.68 -12.31 -0.05
N ARG A 120 -1.60 -12.69 1.23
CA ARG A 120 -0.66 -13.68 1.74
C ARG A 120 -1.01 -15.10 1.27
N ASN A 121 -2.30 -15.31 0.92
CA ASN A 121 -2.85 -16.53 0.33
C ASN A 121 -3.59 -16.18 -0.97
N PRO A 122 -2.88 -15.87 -2.07
CA PRO A 122 -3.43 -15.13 -3.19
C PRO A 122 -4.30 -15.96 -4.16
N GLU A 123 -4.58 -17.23 -3.93
CA GLU A 123 -5.30 -18.08 -4.90
C GLU A 123 -6.69 -17.53 -5.23
N ALA A 124 -7.48 -17.18 -4.21
CA ALA A 124 -8.80 -16.58 -4.41
C ALA A 124 -8.75 -15.22 -5.14
N LEU A 125 -7.63 -14.49 -5.05
CA LEU A 125 -7.42 -13.27 -5.81
C LEU A 125 -7.39 -13.54 -7.31
N PHE A 126 -6.65 -14.56 -7.72
CA PHE A 126 -6.48 -14.86 -9.15
C PHE A 126 -7.75 -15.39 -9.79
N GLU A 127 -8.56 -16.17 -9.07
CA GLU A 127 -9.88 -16.59 -9.53
C GLU A 127 -10.81 -15.39 -9.79
N GLN A 128 -10.85 -14.43 -8.86
CA GLN A 128 -11.65 -13.22 -9.00
C GLN A 128 -11.08 -12.29 -10.08
N ALA A 129 -9.76 -12.14 -10.17
CA ALA A 129 -9.11 -11.32 -11.19
C ALA A 129 -9.34 -11.91 -12.61
N GLU A 130 -9.32 -13.24 -12.75
CA GLU A 130 -9.63 -13.91 -14.00
C GLU A 130 -11.06 -13.64 -14.45
N ALA A 131 -12.01 -13.81 -13.56
CA ALA A 131 -13.42 -13.55 -13.85
C ALA A 131 -13.68 -12.08 -14.20
N PHE A 132 -12.96 -11.14 -13.54
CA PHE A 132 -13.19 -9.72 -13.73
C PHE A 132 -12.49 -9.15 -14.98
N PHE A 133 -11.21 -9.45 -15.18
CA PHE A 133 -10.43 -8.91 -16.31
C PHE A 133 -10.64 -9.69 -17.61
N GLY A 134 -11.01 -10.97 -17.52
CA GLY A 134 -11.09 -11.83 -18.71
C GLY A 134 -9.71 -12.18 -19.28
N PRO A 135 -9.57 -12.29 -20.62
CA PRO A 135 -8.34 -12.75 -21.25
C PRO A 135 -7.23 -11.68 -21.32
N ASP A 136 -7.55 -10.40 -21.20
CA ASP A 136 -6.54 -9.35 -21.23
C ASP A 136 -5.82 -9.27 -19.87
N ARG A 137 -4.53 -9.61 -19.90
CA ARG A 137 -3.69 -9.72 -18.72
C ARG A 137 -2.54 -8.71 -18.70
N ARG A 138 -2.59 -7.68 -19.57
CA ARG A 138 -1.68 -6.54 -19.47
C ARG A 138 -2.18 -5.63 -18.33
N ILE A 139 -1.68 -5.88 -17.13
CA ILE A 139 -2.21 -5.34 -15.87
C ILE A 139 -1.16 -4.44 -15.22
N ALA A 140 -1.60 -3.30 -14.69
CA ALA A 140 -0.84 -2.48 -13.76
C ALA A 140 -1.16 -2.91 -12.32
N VAL A 141 -0.16 -3.28 -11.54
CA VAL A 141 -0.32 -3.83 -10.18
C VAL A 141 0.13 -2.82 -9.14
N GLY A 142 -0.76 -2.40 -8.25
CA GLY A 142 -0.46 -1.56 -7.09
C GLY A 142 -0.21 -2.40 -5.84
N LEU A 143 0.92 -2.19 -5.14
CA LEU A 143 1.23 -2.72 -3.81
C LEU A 143 1.73 -1.57 -2.93
N ILE A 144 0.92 -0.51 -2.83
CA ILE A 144 1.31 0.77 -2.25
C ILE A 144 0.85 0.86 -0.79
N GLY A 145 1.81 1.03 0.13
CA GLY A 145 1.51 1.07 1.58
C GLY A 145 1.36 -0.32 2.23
N ILE A 146 1.79 -1.38 1.57
CA ILE A 146 1.52 -2.77 1.98
C ILE A 146 2.79 -3.63 2.10
N ALA A 147 3.79 -3.43 1.24
CA ALA A 147 4.95 -4.33 1.14
C ALA A 147 5.71 -4.51 2.46
N TYR A 148 5.68 -3.54 3.35
CA TYR A 148 6.32 -3.61 4.67
C TYR A 148 5.51 -4.39 5.72
N PHE A 149 4.34 -4.91 5.39
CA PHE A 149 3.56 -5.82 6.25
C PHE A 149 3.72 -7.29 5.85
N LEU A 150 4.36 -7.56 4.72
CA LEU A 150 4.56 -8.89 4.18
C LEU A 150 5.99 -9.38 4.44
N SER A 151 6.13 -10.63 4.87
CA SER A 151 7.43 -11.31 4.94
C SER A 151 8.02 -11.54 3.54
N ASP A 152 9.31 -11.86 3.48
CA ASP A 152 9.98 -12.15 2.21
C ASP A 152 9.33 -13.32 1.47
N ASP A 153 8.94 -14.37 2.19
CA ASP A 153 8.31 -15.55 1.60
C ASP A 153 6.91 -15.24 1.06
N GLU A 154 6.15 -14.38 1.76
CA GLU A 154 4.84 -13.92 1.29
C GLU A 154 4.99 -13.07 0.03
N ILE A 155 5.97 -12.13 0.00
CA ILE A 155 6.25 -11.34 -1.21
C ILE A 155 6.68 -12.25 -2.36
N ARG A 156 7.67 -13.13 -2.17
CA ARG A 156 8.15 -14.03 -3.24
C ARG A 156 7.02 -14.87 -3.81
N ARG A 157 6.17 -15.45 -2.97
CA ARG A 157 5.01 -16.22 -3.42
C ARG A 157 4.05 -15.37 -4.24
N LEU A 158 3.70 -14.19 -3.74
CA LEU A 158 2.81 -13.25 -4.43
C LEU A 158 3.41 -12.84 -5.79
N MET A 159 4.69 -12.48 -5.84
CA MET A 159 5.37 -12.06 -7.06
C MET A 159 5.42 -13.16 -8.12
N GLN A 160 5.70 -14.40 -7.72
CA GLN A 160 5.70 -15.55 -8.64
C GLN A 160 4.30 -15.76 -9.25
N ARG A 161 3.26 -15.69 -8.42
CA ARG A 161 1.87 -15.86 -8.87
C ARG A 161 1.42 -14.72 -9.78
N LEU A 162 1.72 -13.48 -9.41
CA LEU A 162 1.42 -12.31 -10.25
C LEU A 162 2.16 -12.37 -11.59
N HIS A 163 3.45 -12.75 -11.59
CA HIS A 163 4.21 -12.88 -12.81
C HIS A 163 3.65 -13.97 -13.73
N ALA A 164 3.17 -15.09 -13.18
CA ALA A 164 2.51 -16.14 -13.98
C ALA A 164 1.14 -15.68 -14.53
N PHE A 165 0.42 -14.87 -13.78
CA PHE A 165 -0.92 -14.40 -14.13
C PHE A 165 -0.91 -13.24 -15.14
N CYS A 166 -0.05 -12.25 -14.95
CA CYS A 166 0.03 -11.05 -15.77
C CYS A 166 0.70 -11.35 -17.13
N ALA A 167 0.33 -10.67 -18.19
CA ALA A 167 0.97 -10.77 -19.50
C ALA A 167 2.25 -9.92 -19.59
N PRO A 168 3.18 -10.20 -20.54
CA PRO A 168 4.29 -9.30 -20.85
C PRO A 168 3.82 -7.86 -21.10
N GLY A 169 4.59 -6.90 -20.62
CA GLY A 169 4.24 -5.48 -20.67
C GLY A 169 3.36 -5.03 -19.50
N SER A 170 3.07 -5.92 -18.53
CA SER A 170 2.52 -5.53 -17.24
C SER A 170 3.56 -4.83 -16.37
N VAL A 171 3.10 -3.94 -15.51
CA VAL A 171 3.95 -3.15 -14.60
C VAL A 171 3.47 -3.25 -13.16
N MET A 172 4.37 -2.93 -12.24
CA MET A 172 4.06 -2.86 -10.82
C MET A 172 4.60 -1.57 -10.22
N ALA A 173 3.85 -0.99 -9.28
CA ALA A 173 4.35 0.05 -8.40
C ALA A 173 4.12 -0.37 -6.94
N LEU A 174 5.12 -0.12 -6.09
CA LEU A 174 5.05 -0.44 -4.67
C LEU A 174 5.75 0.62 -3.83
N SER A 175 5.42 0.64 -2.54
CA SER A 175 6.16 1.45 -1.57
C SER A 175 6.59 0.62 -0.36
N PHE A 176 7.76 0.95 0.20
CA PHE A 176 8.34 0.25 1.34
C PHE A 176 9.22 1.17 2.18
N HIS A 177 9.56 0.72 3.38
CA HIS A 177 10.37 1.48 4.32
C HIS A 177 11.79 0.96 4.40
N HIS A 178 12.72 1.90 4.49
CA HIS A 178 14.15 1.64 4.66
C HIS A 178 14.72 2.49 5.80
N VAL A 179 15.57 1.90 6.62
CA VAL A 179 16.36 2.60 7.64
C VAL A 179 17.82 2.33 7.32
N ALA A 180 18.51 3.35 6.84
CA ALA A 180 19.94 3.27 6.56
C ALA A 180 20.74 3.06 7.85
N ASP A 181 21.88 2.38 7.75
CA ASP A 181 22.79 2.21 8.88
C ASP A 181 23.37 3.55 9.33
N GLY A 182 23.60 3.66 10.62
CA GLY A 182 24.13 4.88 11.21
C GLY A 182 23.76 5.04 12.69
N PRO A 183 24.17 6.16 13.31
CA PRO A 183 23.72 6.49 14.66
C PRO A 183 22.20 6.44 14.73
N ASP A 184 21.63 5.94 15.82
CA ASP A 184 20.19 5.82 16.06
C ASP A 184 19.42 4.84 15.14
N ALA A 185 20.06 4.18 14.18
CA ALA A 185 19.37 3.24 13.28
C ALA A 185 18.60 2.15 14.06
N GLN A 186 19.23 1.62 15.13
CA GLN A 186 18.58 0.63 15.98
C GLN A 186 17.38 1.23 16.73
N LEU A 187 17.51 2.43 17.29
CA LEU A 187 16.41 3.13 17.96
C LEU A 187 15.23 3.36 17.02
N VAL A 188 15.50 3.77 15.77
CA VAL A 188 14.45 3.95 14.74
C VAL A 188 13.76 2.62 14.45
N ARG A 189 14.52 1.53 14.24
CA ARG A 189 13.95 0.19 14.01
C ARG A 189 13.08 -0.25 15.17
N ASP A 190 13.55 -0.15 16.40
CA ASP A 190 12.82 -0.54 17.60
C ASP A 190 11.52 0.26 17.78
N THR A 191 11.57 1.57 17.50
CA THR A 191 10.38 2.45 17.53
C THR A 191 9.33 2.02 16.50
N LEU A 192 9.75 1.73 15.27
CA LEU A 192 8.85 1.26 14.20
C LEU A 192 8.22 -0.10 14.55
N PHE A 193 9.02 -1.04 15.06
CA PHE A 193 8.50 -2.36 15.47
C PHE A 193 7.55 -2.26 16.67
N ALA A 194 7.83 -1.38 17.63
CA ALA A 194 6.91 -1.13 18.75
C ALA A 194 5.58 -0.56 18.26
N SER A 195 5.61 0.40 17.34
CA SER A 195 4.42 1.01 16.73
C SER A 195 3.60 -0.02 15.93
N ALA A 196 4.26 -0.90 15.19
CA ALA A 196 3.60 -1.98 14.46
C ALA A 196 2.86 -2.96 15.38
N LYS A 197 3.42 -3.25 16.57
CA LYS A 197 2.74 -4.07 17.61
C LYS A 197 1.45 -3.40 18.10
N LEU A 198 1.43 -2.08 18.27
CA LEU A 198 0.22 -1.34 18.63
C LEU A 198 -0.85 -1.45 17.54
N ALA A 199 -0.45 -1.39 16.27
CA ALA A 199 -1.31 -1.61 15.13
C ALA A 199 -1.63 -3.10 14.86
N ARG A 200 -1.04 -4.03 15.64
CA ARG A 200 -1.23 -5.49 15.55
C ARG A 200 -0.83 -6.09 14.20
N VAL A 201 0.24 -5.59 13.62
CA VAL A 201 0.80 -6.05 12.34
C VAL A 201 2.26 -6.46 12.48
N ASN A 202 2.70 -7.35 11.60
CA ASN A 202 4.11 -7.57 11.36
C ASN A 202 4.67 -6.39 10.57
N TYR A 203 5.99 -6.16 10.69
CA TYR A 203 6.62 -5.04 10.01
C TYR A 203 8.03 -5.41 9.55
N PHE A 204 8.32 -5.13 8.30
CA PHE A 204 9.57 -5.53 7.66
C PHE A 204 10.22 -4.34 6.99
N LEU A 205 11.47 -4.09 7.34
CA LEU A 205 12.31 -3.07 6.72
C LEU A 205 13.24 -3.73 5.71
N ARG A 206 13.42 -3.11 4.55
CA ARG A 206 14.25 -3.66 3.48
C ARG A 206 15.14 -2.59 2.86
N THR A 207 16.33 -2.99 2.42
CA THR A 207 17.12 -2.17 1.52
C THR A 207 16.54 -2.21 0.11
N PRO A 208 16.87 -1.26 -0.78
CA PRO A 208 16.46 -1.32 -2.18
C PRO A 208 16.89 -2.61 -2.88
N GLU A 209 18.10 -3.10 -2.61
CA GLU A 209 18.67 -4.33 -3.18
C GLU A 209 17.89 -5.55 -2.71
N HIS A 210 17.63 -5.66 -1.41
CA HIS A 210 16.84 -6.77 -0.85
C HIS A 210 15.40 -6.74 -1.38
N MET A 211 14.78 -5.55 -1.51
CA MET A 211 13.46 -5.45 -2.13
C MET A 211 13.49 -5.94 -3.57
N ALA A 212 14.48 -5.58 -4.36
CA ALA A 212 14.62 -6.05 -5.75
C ALA A 212 14.79 -7.58 -5.84
N GLU A 213 15.50 -8.19 -4.89
CA GLU A 213 15.66 -9.65 -4.81
C GLU A 213 14.33 -10.36 -4.53
N VAL A 214 13.54 -9.87 -3.56
CA VAL A 214 12.27 -10.52 -3.20
C VAL A 214 11.16 -10.27 -4.23
N LEU A 215 11.28 -9.25 -5.06
CA LEU A 215 10.36 -8.98 -6.17
C LEU A 215 10.57 -9.90 -7.37
N ALA A 216 11.69 -10.63 -7.46
CA ALA A 216 11.91 -11.56 -8.56
C ALA A 216 10.74 -12.55 -8.71
N PRO A 217 10.28 -12.85 -9.95
CA PRO A 217 10.91 -12.58 -11.24
C PRO A 217 10.57 -11.22 -11.88
N TRP A 218 9.90 -10.31 -11.18
CA TRP A 218 9.69 -8.94 -11.68
C TRP A 218 11.02 -8.19 -11.68
N ARG A 219 11.30 -7.44 -12.75
CA ARG A 219 12.52 -6.65 -12.89
C ARG A 219 12.30 -5.25 -12.33
N THR A 220 12.92 -4.92 -11.20
CA THR A 220 12.90 -3.55 -10.66
C THR A 220 13.61 -2.60 -11.64
N VAL A 221 12.90 -1.55 -12.04
CA VAL A 221 13.39 -0.54 -13.01
C VAL A 221 14.02 0.64 -12.27
N ILE A 222 13.36 1.11 -11.23
CA ILE A 222 13.80 2.29 -10.47
C ILE A 222 13.25 2.22 -9.04
N THR A 223 14.07 2.64 -8.09
CA THR A 223 13.70 2.83 -6.68
C THR A 223 14.24 4.17 -6.21
N GLN A 224 13.40 5.00 -5.61
CA GLN A 224 13.81 6.28 -5.03
C GLN A 224 12.85 6.74 -3.92
N PRO A 225 13.27 7.70 -3.07
CA PRO A 225 12.40 8.28 -2.05
C PRO A 225 11.10 8.85 -2.61
N LEU A 226 9.98 8.70 -1.89
CA LEU A 226 8.65 9.12 -2.36
C LEU A 226 8.62 10.62 -2.73
N GLN A 227 9.31 11.47 -1.98
CA GLN A 227 9.37 12.90 -2.26
C GLN A 227 10.00 13.24 -3.63
N HIS A 228 10.82 12.36 -4.19
CA HIS A 228 11.38 12.55 -5.53
C HIS A 228 10.35 12.30 -6.64
N TRP A 229 9.29 11.51 -6.33
CA TRP A 229 8.19 11.27 -7.26
C TRP A 229 7.12 12.36 -7.22
N VAL A 230 6.84 12.90 -6.03
CA VAL A 230 5.66 13.73 -5.80
C VAL A 230 5.96 15.14 -5.32
N GLY A 231 7.25 15.46 -5.10
CA GLY A 231 7.65 16.68 -4.41
C GLY A 231 7.35 16.66 -2.91
N GLU A 232 7.53 17.79 -2.26
CA GLU A 232 7.21 17.92 -0.84
C GLU A 232 5.70 18.00 -0.62
N VAL A 233 5.19 17.22 0.34
CA VAL A 233 3.79 17.32 0.75
C VAL A 233 3.62 18.45 1.77
N SER A 234 2.48 19.13 1.69
CA SER A 234 2.10 20.17 2.66
C SER A 234 1.80 19.54 4.03
N SER A 235 2.87 19.28 4.80
CA SER A 235 2.79 18.75 6.15
C SER A 235 4.02 19.20 6.93
N PRO A 236 3.87 19.85 8.09
CA PRO A 236 5.00 20.26 8.88
C PRO A 236 5.83 19.05 9.33
N ILE A 237 7.15 19.21 9.41
CA ILE A 237 8.00 18.25 10.08
C ILE A 237 7.86 18.55 11.59
N VAL A 238 7.17 17.64 12.28
CA VAL A 238 7.00 17.72 13.73
C VAL A 238 8.20 17.07 14.39
N GLN A 239 8.81 17.72 15.38
CA GLN A 239 10.03 17.25 16.07
C GLN A 239 11.14 16.85 15.08
N PRO A 240 11.71 17.80 14.31
CA PRO A 240 12.69 17.50 13.26
C PRO A 240 13.98 16.83 13.80
N GLU A 241 14.27 16.98 15.09
CA GLU A 241 15.38 16.34 15.80
C GLU A 241 15.10 14.85 16.12
N ASN A 242 13.85 14.39 16.01
CA ASN A 242 13.50 13.00 16.32
C ASN A 242 14.17 12.06 15.31
N PRO A 243 14.95 11.06 15.74
CA PRO A 243 15.65 10.13 14.87
C PRO A 243 14.76 9.39 13.89
N ILE A 244 13.45 9.27 14.17
CA ILE A 244 12.47 8.60 13.31
C ILE A 244 12.41 9.19 11.90
N HIS A 245 12.79 10.46 11.71
CA HIS A 245 12.88 11.10 10.40
C HIS A 245 13.99 10.54 9.50
N ARG A 246 14.89 9.70 10.05
CA ARG A 246 15.91 8.97 9.27
C ARG A 246 15.35 7.77 8.52
N MET A 247 14.13 7.34 8.83
CA MET A 247 13.45 6.36 8.00
C MET A 247 13.14 6.99 6.63
N THR A 248 13.51 6.29 5.58
CA THR A 248 13.17 6.69 4.20
C THR A 248 11.99 5.87 3.71
N PHE A 249 10.99 6.55 3.17
CA PHE A 249 9.88 5.91 2.49
C PHE A 249 10.20 5.88 1.00
N LEU A 250 10.37 4.68 0.46
CA LEU A 250 10.79 4.43 -0.91
C LEU A 250 9.60 4.00 -1.77
N GLY A 251 9.60 4.47 -3.02
CA GLY A 251 8.72 3.98 -4.08
C GLY A 251 9.54 3.27 -5.17
N ALA A 252 9.03 2.17 -5.68
CA ALA A 252 9.68 1.41 -6.74
C ALA A 252 8.70 1.09 -7.87
N PHE A 253 9.23 0.99 -9.10
CA PHE A 253 8.55 0.46 -10.26
C PHE A 253 9.27 -0.79 -10.74
N ALA A 254 8.49 -1.80 -11.15
CA ALA A 254 8.98 -3.03 -11.72
C ALA A 254 8.18 -3.41 -12.96
N GLU A 255 8.78 -4.21 -13.84
CA GLU A 255 8.23 -4.71 -15.10
C GLU A 255 8.26 -6.24 -15.13
N ARG A 256 7.26 -6.81 -15.81
CA ARG A 256 7.20 -8.23 -16.09
C ARG A 256 7.99 -8.58 -17.35
#